data_bdecd64631e4f7d05c420f984ca643e3
#
_entry.id   bdecd64631e4f7d05c420f984ca643e3
#
_cell.length_a   1.000
_cell.length_b   1.000
_cell.length_c   1.000
_cell.angle_alpha   90.00
_cell.angle_beta   90.00
_cell.angle_gamma   90.00
#
_symmetry.space_group_name_H-M   'P 1'
#
loop_
_entity.id
_entity.type
_entity.pdbx_description
1 polymer ?
#
loop_
_entity_poly.entity_id
_entity_poly.type
_entity_poly.pdbx_seq_one_letter_code
_entity_poly.pdbx_strand_id
1 'polypeptide(L)'
;MNLELSEEQSAVRRLAREFTDREVAPYAAEWDRAESVDRAIVKKLGALGFLGLTVPEEYGGSGGDHLAYVLVTEELGRADSAVRGIVSVSLGLVAKTIAAWGTEEQKRSWLPRLCSGDALGCFGLTEPGTGSDAGNLTTRAVREGDSYLVSGSKMFITNGTWADVVLLFARTNDEPGHRGVSAFLVPADSPGLTRREVHGKLGLRGQATAELAFDSVRVPASAMLGPEGKGFSVAMSALAKGRMSVAAGCVGIAQAALDAAVSYAAQREQFGKPIAHHQLVQELIADISVDVDAARLLTWRVADLIDRGQPFATESSTAKLFASEAAVRAAGNALQVHGGYGYIDEYPAGKLLRDARVMTLYEGTSQIQKLLIGRARTGVSAF
;
A
#
# COMPACT_ATOMS: atom_id res chain seq x y z
N MET A 1 -9.40 -23.26 5.08
CA MET A 1 -9.52 -22.17 4.09
C MET A 1 -10.42 -22.68 2.97
N ASN A 2 -11.57 -22.06 2.77
CA ASN A 2 -12.36 -22.26 1.55
C ASN A 2 -11.79 -21.31 0.48
N LEU A 3 -11.53 -21.80 -0.73
CA LEU A 3 -11.02 -21.00 -1.85
C LEU A 3 -12.15 -20.45 -2.74
N GLU A 4 -13.39 -20.90 -2.51
CA GLU A 4 -14.55 -20.37 -3.20
C GLU A 4 -14.95 -19.03 -2.57
N LEU A 5 -15.09 -18.02 -3.43
CA LEU A 5 -15.60 -16.71 -3.00
C LEU A 5 -17.09 -16.78 -2.69
N SER A 6 -17.53 -16.11 -1.63
CA SER A 6 -18.94 -15.88 -1.38
C SER A 6 -19.57 -15.05 -2.52
N GLU A 7 -20.91 -15.03 -2.58
CA GLU A 7 -21.63 -14.19 -3.54
C GLU A 7 -21.27 -12.70 -3.35
N GLU A 8 -21.17 -12.25 -2.11
CA GLU A 8 -20.80 -10.87 -1.77
C GLU A 8 -19.35 -10.55 -2.20
N GLN A 9 -18.37 -11.40 -1.86
CA GLN A 9 -16.98 -11.24 -2.28
C GLN A 9 -16.87 -11.23 -3.81
N SER A 10 -17.61 -12.10 -4.49
CA SER A 10 -17.67 -12.13 -5.96
C SER A 10 -18.28 -10.86 -6.54
N ALA A 11 -19.33 -10.30 -5.91
CA ALA A 11 -19.96 -9.05 -6.32
C ALA A 11 -19.00 -7.86 -6.11
N VAL A 12 -18.32 -7.77 -4.98
CA VAL A 12 -17.33 -6.72 -4.69
C VAL A 12 -16.16 -6.78 -5.70
N ARG A 13 -15.67 -7.97 -6.02
CA ARG A 13 -14.62 -8.13 -7.04
C ARG A 13 -15.10 -7.68 -8.42
N ARG A 14 -16.30 -8.05 -8.84
CA ARG A 14 -16.86 -7.58 -10.12
C ARG A 14 -16.99 -6.06 -10.16
N LEU A 15 -17.53 -5.46 -9.11
CA LEU A 15 -17.65 -4.01 -8.99
C LEU A 15 -16.27 -3.31 -9.11
N ALA A 16 -15.26 -3.84 -8.41
CA ALA A 16 -13.91 -3.32 -8.48
C ALA A 16 -13.32 -3.45 -9.89
N ARG A 17 -13.54 -4.59 -10.55
CA ARG A 17 -13.10 -4.85 -11.93
C ARG A 17 -13.74 -3.87 -12.90
N GLU A 18 -15.06 -3.73 -12.87
CA GLU A 18 -15.80 -2.82 -13.74
C GLU A 18 -15.38 -1.36 -13.55
N PHE A 19 -15.19 -0.95 -12.29
CA PHE A 19 -14.69 0.38 -11.96
C PHE A 19 -13.29 0.60 -12.52
N THR A 20 -12.37 -0.31 -12.26
CA THR A 20 -10.97 -0.15 -12.68
C THR A 20 -10.81 -0.18 -14.20
N ASP A 21 -11.56 -1.02 -14.90
CA ASP A 21 -11.52 -1.11 -16.36
C ASP A 21 -12.07 0.15 -17.03
N ARG A 22 -13.00 0.86 -16.40
CA ARG A 22 -13.62 2.08 -16.94
C ARG A 22 -12.93 3.36 -16.47
N GLU A 23 -12.56 3.46 -15.21
CA GLU A 23 -12.17 4.72 -14.57
C GLU A 23 -10.66 4.82 -14.25
N VAL A 24 -9.89 3.74 -14.40
CA VAL A 24 -8.47 3.69 -14.01
C VAL A 24 -7.58 3.25 -15.17
N ALA A 25 -7.78 2.05 -15.69
CA ALA A 25 -6.90 1.45 -16.70
C ALA A 25 -6.72 2.32 -17.97
N PRO A 26 -7.76 2.97 -18.52
CA PRO A 26 -7.62 3.80 -19.72
C PRO A 26 -6.69 5.01 -19.52
N TYR A 27 -6.54 5.48 -18.29
CA TYR A 27 -5.77 6.68 -17.96
C TYR A 27 -4.39 6.39 -17.37
N ALA A 28 -4.10 5.14 -17.01
CA ALA A 28 -2.89 4.76 -16.27
C ALA A 28 -1.58 5.18 -16.95
N ALA A 29 -1.49 5.07 -18.28
CA ALA A 29 -0.32 5.47 -19.05
C ALA A 29 -0.15 7.02 -19.12
N GLU A 30 -1.25 7.75 -19.20
CA GLU A 30 -1.25 9.22 -19.17
C GLU A 30 -0.81 9.72 -17.79
N TRP A 31 -1.38 9.18 -16.71
CA TRP A 31 -1.02 9.52 -15.34
C TRP A 31 0.44 9.20 -15.00
N ASP A 32 0.97 8.10 -15.52
CA ASP A 32 2.39 7.77 -15.34
C ASP A 32 3.29 8.81 -16.01
N ARG A 33 2.99 9.24 -17.26
CA ARG A 33 3.74 10.28 -17.95
C ARG A 33 3.61 11.66 -17.32
N ALA A 34 2.40 12.01 -16.87
CA ALA A 34 2.12 13.28 -16.20
C ALA A 34 2.66 13.34 -14.75
N GLU A 35 3.10 12.21 -14.21
CA GLU A 35 3.45 12.04 -12.79
C GLU A 35 2.32 12.48 -11.84
N SER A 36 1.07 12.35 -12.26
CA SER A 36 -0.10 12.78 -11.48
C SER A 36 -1.34 12.00 -11.86
N VAL A 37 -2.02 11.44 -10.87
CA VAL A 37 -3.37 10.87 -10.99
C VAL A 37 -4.40 12.00 -10.82
N ASP A 38 -5.55 11.91 -11.51
CA ASP A 38 -6.65 12.82 -11.26
C ASP A 38 -7.22 12.61 -9.84
N ARG A 39 -7.13 13.66 -9.01
CA ARG A 39 -7.61 13.61 -7.62
C ARG A 39 -9.11 13.31 -7.50
N ALA A 40 -9.90 13.54 -8.54
CA ALA A 40 -11.33 13.19 -8.56
C ALA A 40 -11.58 11.69 -8.33
N ILE A 41 -10.59 10.82 -8.60
CA ILE A 41 -10.66 9.38 -8.33
C ILE A 41 -10.94 9.07 -6.85
N VAL A 42 -10.49 9.92 -5.91
CA VAL A 42 -10.68 9.74 -4.48
C VAL A 42 -12.17 9.70 -4.13
N LYS A 43 -12.94 10.64 -4.68
CA LYS A 43 -14.39 10.69 -4.47
C LYS A 43 -15.12 9.48 -5.08
N LYS A 44 -14.66 9.03 -6.23
CA LYS A 44 -15.20 7.83 -6.87
C LYS A 44 -14.94 6.58 -6.03
N LEU A 45 -13.72 6.44 -5.49
CA LEU A 45 -13.35 5.34 -4.57
C LEU A 45 -14.17 5.38 -3.27
N GLY A 46 -14.39 6.58 -2.70
CA GLY A 46 -15.23 6.76 -1.52
C GLY A 46 -16.69 6.41 -1.77
N ALA A 47 -17.27 6.87 -2.90
CA ALA A 47 -18.67 6.57 -3.28
C ALA A 47 -18.94 5.08 -3.48
N LEU A 48 -17.91 4.29 -3.85
CA LEU A 48 -17.99 2.83 -3.94
C LEU A 48 -17.68 2.10 -2.62
N GLY A 49 -17.40 2.83 -1.54
CA GLY A 49 -17.04 2.26 -0.24
C GLY A 49 -15.62 1.69 -0.16
N PHE A 50 -14.80 1.83 -1.20
CA PHE A 50 -13.46 1.24 -1.24
C PHE A 50 -12.47 1.88 -0.25
N LEU A 51 -12.75 3.11 0.20
CA LEU A 51 -11.95 3.78 1.23
C LEU A 51 -12.39 3.44 2.67
N GLY A 52 -13.53 2.76 2.85
CA GLY A 52 -14.09 2.36 4.15
C GLY A 52 -14.36 0.86 4.30
N LEU A 53 -13.90 0.01 3.37
CA LEU A 53 -14.36 -1.36 3.20
C LEU A 53 -14.31 -2.20 4.48
N THR A 54 -13.27 -2.07 5.28
CA THR A 54 -13.08 -2.84 6.52
C THR A 54 -13.23 -2.00 7.80
N VAL A 55 -13.73 -0.77 7.68
CA VAL A 55 -14.09 0.07 8.83
C VAL A 55 -15.51 -0.28 9.25
N PRO A 56 -15.82 -0.32 10.57
CA PRO A 56 -17.17 -0.59 11.05
C PRO A 56 -18.21 0.41 10.51
N GLU A 57 -19.42 -0.05 10.27
CA GLU A 57 -20.53 0.75 9.73
C GLU A 57 -20.88 1.96 10.61
N GLU A 58 -20.77 1.84 11.94
CA GLU A 58 -21.00 2.93 12.89
C GLU A 58 -20.07 4.15 12.69
N TYR A 59 -18.95 3.97 11.97
CA TYR A 59 -18.02 5.03 11.59
C TYR A 59 -18.04 5.33 10.08
N GLY A 60 -19.08 4.91 9.37
CA GLY A 60 -19.25 5.19 7.95
C GLY A 60 -18.51 4.26 7.00
N GLY A 61 -17.97 3.15 7.51
CA GLY A 61 -17.39 2.08 6.69
C GLY A 61 -18.43 1.08 6.19
N SER A 62 -17.98 0.05 5.50
CA SER A 62 -18.85 -1.03 4.97
C SER A 62 -18.86 -2.30 5.85
N GLY A 63 -18.02 -2.38 6.88
CA GLY A 63 -17.94 -3.56 7.75
C GLY A 63 -17.50 -4.86 7.04
N GLY A 64 -16.95 -4.76 5.83
CA GLY A 64 -16.56 -5.90 4.99
C GLY A 64 -15.33 -6.64 5.53
N ASP A 65 -15.15 -7.88 5.06
CA ASP A 65 -14.03 -8.74 5.45
C ASP A 65 -12.70 -8.36 4.75
N HIS A 66 -11.61 -8.94 5.23
CA HIS A 66 -10.28 -8.67 4.69
C HIS A 66 -10.06 -9.33 3.33
N LEU A 67 -10.79 -10.40 2.99
CA LEU A 67 -10.71 -11.00 1.66
C LEU A 67 -11.34 -10.08 0.61
N ALA A 68 -12.50 -9.46 0.89
CA ALA A 68 -13.08 -8.43 0.02
C ALA A 68 -12.11 -7.25 -0.19
N TYR A 69 -11.42 -6.80 0.87
CA TYR A 69 -10.39 -5.77 0.76
C TYR A 69 -9.22 -6.20 -0.13
N VAL A 70 -8.76 -7.45 -0.02
CA VAL A 70 -7.71 -8.02 -0.88
C VAL A 70 -8.15 -8.02 -2.34
N LEU A 71 -9.38 -8.46 -2.63
CA LEU A 71 -9.92 -8.50 -4.00
C LEU A 71 -10.01 -7.11 -4.64
N VAL A 72 -10.48 -6.10 -3.91
CA VAL A 72 -10.49 -4.70 -4.39
C VAL A 72 -9.06 -4.20 -4.63
N THR A 73 -8.15 -4.47 -3.69
CA THR A 73 -6.75 -4.04 -3.80
C THR A 73 -6.02 -4.71 -4.96
N GLU A 74 -6.33 -5.98 -5.25
CA GLU A 74 -5.81 -6.72 -6.40
C GLU A 74 -6.28 -6.08 -7.72
N GLU A 75 -7.58 -5.78 -7.87
CA GLU A 75 -8.10 -5.18 -9.10
C GLU A 75 -7.57 -3.75 -9.31
N LEU A 76 -7.45 -2.95 -8.24
CA LEU A 76 -6.80 -1.64 -8.32
C LEU A 76 -5.33 -1.76 -8.74
N GLY A 77 -4.59 -2.70 -8.14
CA GLY A 77 -3.18 -2.96 -8.49
C GLY A 77 -2.99 -3.44 -9.93
N ARG A 78 -3.97 -4.21 -10.46
CA ARG A 78 -4.00 -4.65 -11.85
C ARG A 78 -4.14 -3.48 -12.83
N ALA A 79 -5.00 -2.52 -12.51
CA ALA A 79 -5.27 -1.37 -13.37
C ALA A 79 -4.19 -0.28 -13.23
N ASP A 80 -3.91 0.16 -12.00
CA ASP A 80 -2.85 1.12 -11.70
C ASP A 80 -2.46 1.09 -10.23
N SER A 81 -1.20 0.77 -9.94
CA SER A 81 -0.70 0.70 -8.57
C SER A 81 -0.53 2.07 -7.89
N ALA A 82 -0.53 3.19 -8.63
CA ALA A 82 -0.55 4.53 -8.03
C ALA A 82 -1.93 4.78 -7.37
N VAL A 83 -3.03 4.44 -8.06
CA VAL A 83 -4.40 4.50 -7.52
C VAL A 83 -4.58 3.51 -6.36
N ARG A 84 -4.06 2.28 -6.49
CA ARG A 84 -4.06 1.31 -5.39
C ARG A 84 -3.42 1.87 -4.12
N GLY A 85 -2.32 2.63 -4.26
CA GLY A 85 -1.61 3.26 -3.15
C GLY A 85 -2.50 4.20 -2.32
N ILE A 86 -3.45 4.90 -2.94
CA ILE A 86 -4.40 5.80 -2.24
C ILE A 86 -5.20 4.99 -1.20
N VAL A 87 -5.81 3.88 -1.63
CA VAL A 87 -6.62 3.01 -0.76
C VAL A 87 -5.75 2.32 0.29
N SER A 88 -4.59 1.78 -0.13
CA SER A 88 -3.69 1.05 0.78
C SER A 88 -3.20 1.90 1.94
N VAL A 89 -2.94 3.18 1.73
CA VAL A 89 -2.46 4.06 2.80
C VAL A 89 -3.63 4.66 3.57
N SER A 90 -4.62 5.28 2.90
CA SER A 90 -5.72 5.95 3.60
C SER A 90 -6.57 4.96 4.42
N LEU A 91 -7.01 3.85 3.82
CA LEU A 91 -7.75 2.81 4.53
C LEU A 91 -6.80 1.89 5.31
N GLY A 92 -5.83 1.29 4.61
CA GLY A 92 -5.02 0.18 5.13
C GLY A 92 -4.12 0.56 6.30
N LEU A 93 -3.50 1.75 6.26
CA LEU A 93 -2.59 2.21 7.31
C LEU A 93 -3.21 3.23 8.25
N VAL A 94 -4.01 4.20 7.74
CA VAL A 94 -4.51 5.30 8.59
C VAL A 94 -5.86 4.97 9.21
N ALA A 95 -6.91 4.76 8.43
CA ALA A 95 -8.26 4.55 8.98
C ALA A 95 -8.33 3.32 9.89
N LYS A 96 -7.75 2.18 9.48
CA LYS A 96 -7.68 0.97 10.32
C LYS A 96 -6.92 1.19 11.63
N THR A 97 -5.89 2.04 11.62
CA THR A 97 -5.11 2.35 12.82
C THR A 97 -5.92 3.26 13.75
N ILE A 98 -6.63 4.26 13.21
CA ILE A 98 -7.56 5.08 14.00
C ILE A 98 -8.67 4.21 14.60
N ALA A 99 -9.27 3.31 13.83
CA ALA A 99 -10.29 2.39 14.33
C ALA A 99 -9.79 1.50 15.48
N ALA A 100 -8.53 1.07 15.43
CA ALA A 100 -7.94 0.18 16.44
C ALA A 100 -7.42 0.90 17.70
N TRP A 101 -6.89 2.09 17.56
CA TRP A 101 -6.14 2.79 18.62
C TRP A 101 -6.73 4.13 19.03
N GLY A 102 -7.65 4.69 18.23
CA GLY A 102 -8.25 5.99 18.47
C GLY A 102 -9.24 6.01 19.63
N THR A 103 -9.37 7.18 20.25
CA THR A 103 -10.49 7.47 21.14
C THR A 103 -11.80 7.54 20.33
N GLU A 104 -12.95 7.47 20.99
CA GLU A 104 -14.25 7.59 20.31
C GLU A 104 -14.37 8.94 19.57
N GLU A 105 -13.85 10.02 20.16
CA GLU A 105 -13.82 11.34 19.54
C GLU A 105 -12.98 11.33 18.25
N GLN A 106 -11.78 10.74 18.28
CA GLN A 106 -10.91 10.64 17.11
C GLN A 106 -11.55 9.76 16.01
N LYS A 107 -12.16 8.64 16.37
CA LYS A 107 -12.87 7.76 15.43
C LYS A 107 -14.02 8.50 14.73
N ARG A 108 -14.90 9.13 15.51
CA ARG A 108 -16.07 9.88 14.98
C ARG A 108 -15.68 11.10 14.16
N SER A 109 -14.56 11.74 14.49
CA SER A 109 -14.06 12.90 13.75
C SER A 109 -13.45 12.54 12.41
N TRP A 110 -12.68 11.44 12.33
CA TRP A 110 -11.88 11.13 11.15
C TRP A 110 -12.45 10.04 10.26
N LEU A 111 -12.97 8.94 10.84
CA LEU A 111 -13.32 7.75 10.06
C LEU A 111 -14.41 8.02 9.01
N PRO A 112 -15.54 8.73 9.31
CA PRO A 112 -16.55 8.97 8.29
C PRO A 112 -16.01 9.74 7.08
N ARG A 113 -15.16 10.75 7.32
CA ARG A 113 -14.55 11.57 6.28
C ARG A 113 -13.52 10.78 5.44
N LEU A 114 -12.75 9.91 6.08
CA LEU A 114 -11.79 9.03 5.39
C LEU A 114 -12.52 7.98 4.54
N CYS A 115 -13.61 7.41 5.04
CA CYS A 115 -14.40 6.42 4.31
C CYS A 115 -15.12 7.00 3.09
N SER A 116 -15.67 8.22 3.19
CA SER A 116 -16.35 8.91 2.09
C SER A 116 -15.40 9.52 1.05
N GLY A 117 -14.09 9.58 1.34
CA GLY A 117 -13.13 10.32 0.52
C GLY A 117 -13.28 11.85 0.63
N ASP A 118 -13.94 12.36 1.68
CA ASP A 118 -13.92 13.78 2.05
C ASP A 118 -12.59 14.21 2.66
N ALA A 119 -11.87 13.23 3.23
CA ALA A 119 -10.51 13.37 3.71
C ALA A 119 -9.65 12.20 3.25
N LEU A 120 -8.34 12.43 3.15
CA LEU A 120 -7.33 11.40 2.95
C LEU A 120 -6.34 11.38 4.11
N GLY A 121 -5.85 10.19 4.42
CA GLY A 121 -4.77 9.99 5.37
C GLY A 121 -3.44 9.68 4.72
N CYS A 122 -2.34 10.12 5.37
CA CYS A 122 -0.99 9.66 5.06
C CYS A 122 -0.28 9.15 6.32
N PHE A 123 0.77 8.33 6.11
CA PHE A 123 1.47 7.62 7.19
C PHE A 123 2.90 8.12 7.31
N GLY A 124 3.15 8.99 8.28
CA GLY A 124 4.40 9.71 8.48
C GLY A 124 5.36 8.97 9.42
N LEU A 125 5.98 7.87 8.95
CA LEU A 125 6.97 7.09 9.73
C LEU A 125 8.40 7.34 9.23
N THR A 126 8.67 7.05 7.95
CA THR A 126 9.99 7.10 7.33
C THR A 126 10.59 8.51 7.32
N GLU A 127 11.88 8.62 7.61
CA GLU A 127 12.65 9.88 7.58
C GLU A 127 13.78 9.82 6.56
N PRO A 128 14.36 10.96 6.16
CA PRO A 128 15.52 10.95 5.27
C PRO A 128 16.68 10.08 5.75
N GLY A 129 16.90 10.02 7.06
CA GLY A 129 17.97 9.22 7.71
C GLY A 129 17.53 7.83 8.19
N THR A 130 16.24 7.49 8.16
CA THR A 130 15.72 6.30 8.86
C THR A 130 14.59 5.63 8.07
N GLY A 131 14.88 4.47 7.50
CA GLY A 131 13.91 3.63 6.79
C GLY A 131 13.67 2.31 7.52
N SER A 132 14.53 1.31 7.29
CA SER A 132 14.41 -0.02 7.92
C SER A 132 14.58 0.01 9.43
N ASP A 133 15.39 0.91 9.95
CA ASP A 133 15.59 1.15 11.38
C ASP A 133 14.57 2.16 11.94
N ALA A 134 13.28 1.90 11.72
CA ALA A 134 12.20 2.83 12.05
C ALA A 134 12.05 3.14 13.55
N GLY A 135 12.63 2.33 14.43
CA GLY A 135 12.67 2.60 15.87
C GLY A 135 13.58 3.77 16.27
N ASN A 136 14.53 4.13 15.41
CA ASN A 136 15.50 5.20 15.65
C ASN A 136 15.18 6.50 14.90
N LEU A 137 13.90 6.75 14.62
CA LEU A 137 13.45 8.02 14.05
C LEU A 137 13.85 9.21 14.93
N THR A 138 14.07 10.35 14.30
CA THR A 138 14.63 11.57 14.93
C THR A 138 13.63 12.72 15.07
N THR A 139 12.50 12.71 14.35
CA THR A 139 11.41 13.69 14.53
C THR A 139 10.99 13.71 16.00
N ARG A 140 11.00 14.90 16.61
CA ARG A 140 10.67 15.10 18.03
C ARG A 140 9.34 15.79 18.21
N ALA A 141 8.65 15.41 19.30
CA ALA A 141 7.46 16.08 19.82
C ALA A 141 7.72 16.43 21.28
N VAL A 142 8.08 17.69 21.51
CA VAL A 142 8.43 18.20 22.86
C VAL A 142 7.16 18.71 23.53
N ARG A 143 6.87 18.22 24.73
CA ARG A 143 5.66 18.62 25.47
C ARG A 143 5.75 20.06 25.96
N GLU A 144 4.71 20.83 25.71
CA GLU A 144 4.54 22.21 26.15
C GLU A 144 3.11 22.41 26.65
N GLY A 145 2.93 22.26 27.96
CA GLY A 145 1.60 22.32 28.59
C GLY A 145 0.69 21.19 28.16
N ASP A 146 -0.42 21.52 27.54
CA ASP A 146 -1.43 20.60 26.98
C ASP A 146 -1.21 20.27 25.49
N SER A 147 -0.07 20.67 24.95
CA SER A 147 0.30 20.49 23.55
C SER A 147 1.71 19.90 23.42
N TYR A 148 2.06 19.52 22.20
CA TYR A 148 3.41 19.15 21.78
C TYR A 148 3.87 20.06 20.65
N LEU A 149 5.14 20.46 20.66
CA LEU A 149 5.80 21.10 19.51
C LEU A 149 6.55 20.03 18.73
N VAL A 150 6.14 19.84 17.49
CA VAL A 150 6.71 18.83 16.60
C VAL A 150 7.70 19.47 15.64
N SER A 151 8.95 18.93 15.62
CA SER A 151 10.02 19.36 14.71
C SER A 151 10.71 18.15 14.11
N GLY A 152 10.98 18.19 12.80
CA GLY A 152 11.63 17.12 12.06
C GLY A 152 11.12 17.00 10.63
N SER A 153 11.40 15.88 9.98
CA SER A 153 10.97 15.64 8.59
C SER A 153 10.60 14.18 8.34
N LYS A 154 9.70 13.97 7.37
CA LYS A 154 9.31 12.64 6.90
C LYS A 154 9.51 12.57 5.39
N MET A 155 9.89 11.39 4.89
CA MET A 155 10.26 11.19 3.48
C MET A 155 9.49 10.03 2.87
N PHE A 156 9.20 10.13 1.56
CA PHE A 156 8.47 9.13 0.77
C PHE A 156 7.05 8.86 1.26
N ILE A 157 6.35 9.90 1.69
CA ILE A 157 5.01 9.79 2.30
C ILE A 157 3.94 9.75 1.21
N THR A 158 3.38 8.58 0.97
CA THR A 158 2.24 8.36 0.05
C THR A 158 1.03 9.17 0.50
N ASN A 159 0.33 9.78 -0.44
CA ASN A 159 -0.76 10.74 -0.24
C ASN A 159 -0.32 12.05 0.45
N GLY A 160 0.96 12.28 0.70
CA GLY A 160 1.42 13.36 1.57
C GLY A 160 1.00 14.75 1.13
N THR A 161 0.98 15.07 -0.19
CA THR A 161 0.49 16.34 -0.70
C THR A 161 -1.04 16.44 -0.73
N TRP A 162 -1.74 15.32 -0.72
CA TRP A 162 -3.21 15.23 -0.79
C TRP A 162 -3.89 15.03 0.55
N ALA A 163 -3.14 14.58 1.56
CA ALA A 163 -3.68 14.22 2.86
C ALA A 163 -4.31 15.41 3.60
N ASP A 164 -5.37 15.13 4.33
CA ASP A 164 -6.03 16.02 5.30
C ASP A 164 -5.59 15.71 6.73
N VAL A 165 -5.11 14.46 6.97
CA VAL A 165 -4.53 14.04 8.25
C VAL A 165 -3.24 13.25 8.04
N VAL A 166 -2.23 13.58 8.84
CA VAL A 166 -0.97 12.85 8.94
C VAL A 166 -1.01 11.98 10.20
N LEU A 167 -0.98 10.65 10.04
CA LEU A 167 -0.65 9.76 11.14
C LEU A 167 0.86 9.81 11.34
N LEU A 168 1.30 10.67 12.25
CA LEU A 168 2.69 10.99 12.50
C LEU A 168 3.27 10.17 13.64
N PHE A 169 4.49 9.68 13.46
CA PHE A 169 5.31 9.05 14.51
C PHE A 169 6.47 9.96 14.87
N ALA A 170 6.56 10.33 16.15
CA ALA A 170 7.58 11.22 16.66
C ALA A 170 8.05 10.79 18.05
N ARG A 171 9.26 11.18 18.42
CA ARG A 171 9.86 10.88 19.72
C ARG A 171 9.37 11.87 20.76
N THR A 172 8.73 11.39 21.83
CA THR A 172 8.22 12.21 22.94
C THR A 172 9.13 12.20 24.16
N ASN A 173 10.08 11.26 24.24
CA ASN A 173 11.06 11.18 25.34
C ASN A 173 12.40 10.64 24.84
N ASP A 174 13.41 10.62 25.71
CA ASP A 174 14.78 10.18 25.39
C ASP A 174 15.03 8.68 25.60
N GLU A 175 13.97 7.89 25.83
CA GLU A 175 14.07 6.44 25.88
C GLU A 175 14.66 5.89 24.56
N PRO A 176 15.68 5.02 24.61
CA PRO A 176 16.38 4.56 23.42
C PRO A 176 15.49 3.67 22.53
N GLY A 177 15.76 3.72 21.23
CA GLY A 177 15.10 2.89 20.24
C GLY A 177 13.59 3.17 20.15
N HIS A 178 12.81 2.15 20.02
CA HIS A 178 11.37 2.24 19.77
C HIS A 178 10.52 2.73 20.96
N ARG A 179 11.03 2.70 22.19
CA ARG A 179 10.27 3.02 23.41
C ARG A 179 9.93 4.51 23.54
N GLY A 180 10.74 5.38 22.94
CA GLY A 180 10.50 6.82 22.97
C GLY A 180 9.49 7.32 21.91
N VAL A 181 8.94 6.45 21.07
CA VAL A 181 8.08 6.83 19.94
C VAL A 181 6.61 6.86 20.33
N SER A 182 5.92 7.97 20.00
CA SER A 182 4.47 8.14 20.11
C SER A 182 3.84 8.42 18.75
N ALA A 183 2.53 8.23 18.64
CA ALA A 183 1.77 8.48 17.42
C ALA A 183 0.80 9.64 17.60
N PHE A 184 0.60 10.45 16.56
CA PHE A 184 -0.27 11.63 16.58
C PHE A 184 -1.10 11.71 15.30
N LEU A 185 -2.32 12.21 15.41
CA LEU A 185 -3.16 12.62 14.28
C LEU A 185 -2.98 14.15 14.07
N VAL A 186 -2.18 14.52 13.08
CA VAL A 186 -1.85 15.93 12.80
C VAL A 186 -2.66 16.39 11.58
N PRO A 187 -3.53 17.41 11.71
CA PRO A 187 -4.17 18.03 10.55
C PRO A 187 -3.11 18.52 9.55
N ALA A 188 -3.32 18.25 8.26
CA ALA A 188 -2.30 18.53 7.25
C ALA A 188 -2.20 20.02 6.86
N ASP A 189 -3.12 20.86 7.35
CA ASP A 189 -3.12 22.31 7.26
C ASP A 189 -2.52 23.00 8.50
N SER A 190 -1.94 22.25 9.45
CA SER A 190 -1.34 22.80 10.66
C SER A 190 -0.24 23.81 10.32
N PRO A 191 -0.23 25.00 10.95
CA PRO A 191 0.85 25.97 10.78
C PRO A 191 2.23 25.36 11.10
N GLY A 192 3.22 25.62 10.22
CA GLY A 192 4.57 25.05 10.34
C GLY A 192 4.75 23.69 9.65
N LEU A 193 3.68 23.06 9.15
CA LEU A 193 3.80 21.85 8.31
C LEU A 193 3.90 22.25 6.83
N THR A 194 5.02 21.90 6.19
CA THR A 194 5.21 22.03 4.74
C THR A 194 5.23 20.68 4.08
N ARG A 195 4.70 20.59 2.85
CA ARG A 195 4.54 19.36 2.08
C ARG A 195 5.04 19.59 0.66
N ARG A 196 6.05 18.84 0.25
CA ARG A 196 6.64 18.94 -1.09
C ARG A 196 6.55 17.61 -1.81
N GLU A 197 6.04 17.61 -3.03
CA GLU A 197 5.93 16.40 -3.84
C GLU A 197 7.31 15.94 -4.34
N VAL A 198 7.49 14.62 -4.35
CA VAL A 198 8.69 13.95 -4.88
C VAL A 198 8.40 13.52 -6.32
N HIS A 199 9.08 14.16 -7.27
CA HIS A 199 9.02 13.84 -8.70
C HIS A 199 10.19 12.95 -9.15
N GLY A 200 10.15 12.47 -10.40
CA GLY A 200 11.21 11.66 -10.99
C GLY A 200 11.30 10.25 -10.40
N LYS A 201 10.23 9.72 -9.83
CA LYS A 201 10.19 8.34 -9.33
C LYS A 201 10.39 7.35 -10.48
N LEU A 202 11.03 6.20 -10.22
CA LEU A 202 11.19 5.13 -11.20
C LEU A 202 9.83 4.56 -11.62
N GLY A 203 8.96 4.25 -10.67
CA GLY A 203 7.60 3.73 -10.85
C GLY A 203 6.63 4.39 -9.88
N LEU A 204 5.34 4.00 -9.92
CA LEU A 204 4.25 4.68 -9.21
C LEU A 204 4.29 6.20 -9.43
N ARG A 205 4.62 6.62 -10.64
CA ARG A 205 4.93 8.02 -10.93
C ARG A 205 3.74 8.92 -10.67
N GLY A 206 2.52 8.47 -10.99
CA GLY A 206 1.28 9.20 -10.73
C GLY A 206 0.90 9.31 -9.25
N GLN A 207 1.53 8.56 -8.35
CA GLN A 207 1.22 8.59 -6.92
C GLN A 207 1.76 9.85 -6.26
N ALA A 208 0.90 10.61 -5.56
CA ALA A 208 1.27 11.76 -4.76
C ALA A 208 2.12 11.33 -3.56
N THR A 209 3.44 11.39 -3.73
CA THR A 209 4.43 11.02 -2.72
C THR A 209 5.17 12.25 -2.26
N ALA A 210 5.26 12.51 -0.95
CA ALA A 210 5.79 13.76 -0.43
C ALA A 210 6.94 13.59 0.56
N GLU A 211 7.73 14.66 0.65
CA GLU A 211 8.48 15.06 1.82
C GLU A 211 7.59 15.95 2.70
N LEU A 212 7.57 15.70 4.01
CA LEU A 212 6.89 16.51 5.00
C LEU A 212 7.94 17.13 5.94
N ALA A 213 7.89 18.45 6.16
CA ALA A 213 8.76 19.12 7.11
C ALA A 213 7.90 19.80 8.19
N PHE A 214 8.25 19.56 9.43
CA PHE A 214 7.60 20.08 10.64
C PHE A 214 8.53 21.09 11.30
N ASP A 215 8.13 22.35 11.31
CA ASP A 215 8.83 23.43 11.98
C ASP A 215 7.99 23.92 13.16
N SER A 216 8.27 23.37 14.34
CA SER A 216 7.59 23.72 15.59
C SER A 216 6.06 23.64 15.48
N VAL A 217 5.54 22.62 14.77
CA VAL A 217 4.10 22.41 14.59
C VAL A 217 3.45 22.11 15.93
N ARG A 218 2.51 22.96 16.34
CA ARG A 218 1.77 22.77 17.60
C ARG A 218 0.65 21.75 17.42
N VAL A 219 0.73 20.67 18.20
CA VAL A 219 -0.21 19.55 18.18
C VAL A 219 -0.80 19.37 19.58
N PRO A 220 -2.12 19.43 19.78
CA PRO A 220 -2.73 19.24 21.10
C PRO A 220 -2.47 17.84 21.64
N ALA A 221 -2.35 17.67 22.95
CA ALA A 221 -2.12 16.37 23.57
C ALA A 221 -3.25 15.36 23.25
N SER A 222 -4.47 15.84 23.03
CA SER A 222 -5.62 15.03 22.60
C SER A 222 -5.49 14.43 21.19
N ALA A 223 -4.56 14.94 20.37
CA ALA A 223 -4.25 14.36 19.06
C ALA A 223 -3.35 13.11 19.13
N MET A 224 -2.83 12.76 20.32
CA MET A 224 -2.06 11.52 20.50
C MET A 224 -2.93 10.30 20.23
N LEU A 225 -2.45 9.38 19.40
CA LEU A 225 -3.13 8.15 19.05
C LEU A 225 -2.54 6.97 19.86
N GLY A 226 -3.35 6.40 20.73
CA GLY A 226 -2.90 5.37 21.68
C GLY A 226 -2.04 5.97 22.82
N PRO A 227 -1.45 5.13 23.69
CA PRO A 227 -0.66 5.58 24.82
C PRO A 227 0.69 6.18 24.42
N GLU A 228 1.19 7.16 25.19
CA GLU A 228 2.53 7.72 25.03
C GLU A 228 3.61 6.63 25.10
N GLY A 229 4.63 6.70 24.26
CA GLY A 229 5.71 5.71 24.15
C GLY A 229 5.29 4.39 23.47
N LYS A 230 4.04 4.25 23.00
CA LYS A 230 3.56 3.07 22.27
C LYS A 230 3.41 3.27 20.76
N GLY A 231 3.85 4.40 20.24
CA GLY A 231 3.73 4.71 18.80
C GLY A 231 4.39 3.68 17.90
N PHE A 232 5.51 3.09 18.31
CA PHE A 232 6.13 2.01 17.53
C PHE A 232 5.24 0.76 17.46
N SER A 233 4.57 0.40 18.54
CA SER A 233 3.61 -0.72 18.54
C SER A 233 2.41 -0.41 17.63
N VAL A 234 1.93 0.84 17.63
CA VAL A 234 0.90 1.32 16.71
C VAL A 234 1.37 1.17 15.26
N ALA A 235 2.58 1.64 14.93
CA ALA A 235 3.15 1.52 13.60
C ALA A 235 3.29 0.06 13.14
N MET A 236 3.82 -0.81 14.01
CA MET A 236 4.01 -2.22 13.66
C MET A 236 2.69 -2.97 13.46
N SER A 237 1.65 -2.64 14.23
CA SER A 237 0.30 -3.21 14.05
C SER A 237 -0.32 -2.79 12.71
N ALA A 238 -0.12 -1.54 12.29
CA ALA A 238 -0.53 -1.04 10.98
C ALA A 238 0.21 -1.76 9.85
N LEU A 239 1.55 -1.79 9.92
CA LEU A 239 2.39 -2.42 8.89
C LEU A 239 2.17 -3.93 8.77
N ALA A 240 1.82 -4.64 9.85
CA ALA A 240 1.50 -6.06 9.76
C ALA A 240 0.29 -6.32 8.84
N LYS A 241 -0.73 -5.45 8.88
CA LYS A 241 -1.89 -5.49 7.97
C LYS A 241 -1.56 -4.88 6.60
N GLY A 242 -0.75 -3.83 6.56
CA GLY A 242 -0.33 -3.16 5.34
C GLY A 242 0.42 -4.09 4.38
N ARG A 243 1.25 -5.00 4.90
CA ARG A 243 1.97 -6.00 4.08
C ARG A 243 1.02 -6.90 3.27
N MET A 244 -0.14 -7.26 3.81
CA MET A 244 -1.18 -7.98 3.07
C MET A 244 -1.70 -7.12 1.90
N SER A 245 -1.93 -5.83 2.13
CA SER A 245 -2.36 -4.89 1.07
C SER A 245 -1.29 -4.76 -0.03
N VAL A 246 -0.01 -4.68 0.35
CA VAL A 246 1.09 -4.69 -0.63
C VAL A 246 1.10 -5.99 -1.43
N ALA A 247 0.96 -7.14 -0.76
CA ALA A 247 0.92 -8.44 -1.43
C ALA A 247 -0.24 -8.51 -2.45
N ALA A 248 -1.44 -8.05 -2.08
CA ALA A 248 -2.60 -7.99 -2.97
C ALA A 248 -2.34 -7.10 -4.20
N GLY A 249 -1.74 -5.92 -4.00
CA GLY A 249 -1.34 -5.05 -5.11
C GLY A 249 -0.30 -5.69 -6.04
N CYS A 250 0.64 -6.47 -5.48
CA CYS A 250 1.62 -7.23 -6.25
C CYS A 250 0.96 -8.33 -7.10
N VAL A 251 -0.04 -9.03 -6.55
CA VAL A 251 -0.85 -10.00 -7.32
C VAL A 251 -1.52 -9.29 -8.50
N GLY A 252 -2.07 -8.09 -8.29
CA GLY A 252 -2.65 -7.28 -9.36
C GLY A 252 -1.64 -6.93 -10.47
N ILE A 253 -0.43 -6.46 -10.11
CA ILE A 253 0.64 -6.19 -11.08
C ILE A 253 1.01 -7.46 -11.86
N ALA A 254 1.21 -8.58 -11.16
CA ALA A 254 1.57 -9.84 -11.80
C ALA A 254 0.46 -10.35 -12.73
N GLN A 255 -0.82 -10.19 -12.34
CA GLN A 255 -1.97 -10.49 -13.19
C GLN A 255 -2.00 -9.62 -14.45
N ALA A 256 -1.78 -8.29 -14.32
CA ALA A 256 -1.69 -7.39 -15.47
C ALA A 256 -0.55 -7.79 -16.41
N ALA A 257 0.58 -8.21 -15.85
CA ALA A 257 1.72 -8.71 -16.63
C ALA A 257 1.37 -10.00 -17.40
N LEU A 258 0.64 -10.92 -16.76
CA LEU A 258 0.14 -12.14 -17.40
C LEU A 258 -0.82 -11.81 -18.55
N ASP A 259 -1.82 -10.96 -18.28
CA ASP A 259 -2.85 -10.58 -19.26
C ASP A 259 -2.19 -9.91 -20.50
N ALA A 260 -1.24 -9.01 -20.27
CA ALA A 260 -0.50 -8.33 -21.33
C ALA A 260 0.36 -9.31 -22.16
N ALA A 261 1.11 -10.20 -21.49
CA ALA A 261 1.95 -11.18 -22.15
C ALA A 261 1.14 -12.16 -23.01
N VAL A 262 0.03 -12.68 -22.48
CA VAL A 262 -0.86 -13.61 -23.19
C VAL A 262 -1.50 -12.93 -24.41
N SER A 263 -2.05 -11.71 -24.25
CA SER A 263 -2.66 -10.96 -25.34
C SER A 263 -1.67 -10.65 -26.44
N TYR A 264 -0.47 -10.18 -26.08
CA TYR A 264 0.58 -9.87 -27.06
C TYR A 264 1.07 -11.13 -27.78
N ALA A 265 1.35 -12.21 -27.07
CA ALA A 265 1.83 -13.46 -27.64
C ALA A 265 0.85 -14.12 -28.64
N ALA A 266 -0.45 -13.95 -28.41
CA ALA A 266 -1.48 -14.45 -29.31
C ALA A 266 -1.58 -13.66 -30.64
N GLN A 267 -1.15 -12.40 -30.66
CA GLN A 267 -1.31 -11.51 -31.82
C GLN A 267 -0.01 -11.28 -32.58
N ARG A 268 1.14 -11.26 -31.88
CA ARG A 268 2.43 -11.01 -32.47
C ARG A 268 2.93 -12.23 -33.26
N GLU A 269 3.21 -12.05 -34.53
CA GLU A 269 3.74 -13.11 -35.38
C GLU A 269 5.25 -12.98 -35.61
N GLN A 270 5.94 -14.10 -35.51
CA GLN A 270 7.32 -14.29 -35.94
C GLN A 270 7.51 -15.73 -36.43
N PHE A 271 8.42 -15.92 -37.40
CA PHE A 271 8.64 -17.22 -38.05
C PHE A 271 7.35 -17.82 -38.63
N GLY A 272 6.46 -16.97 -39.17
CA GLY A 272 5.22 -17.34 -39.87
C GLY A 272 4.08 -17.83 -38.98
N LYS A 273 4.12 -17.56 -37.66
CA LYS A 273 3.06 -17.92 -36.72
C LYS A 273 3.08 -17.02 -35.47
N PRO A 274 1.95 -16.92 -34.73
CA PRO A 274 1.94 -16.24 -33.44
C PRO A 274 3.03 -16.74 -32.50
N ILE A 275 3.67 -15.82 -31.75
CA ILE A 275 4.79 -16.18 -30.89
C ILE A 275 4.35 -17.10 -29.73
N ALA A 276 3.06 -17.14 -29.39
CA ALA A 276 2.49 -18.11 -28.46
C ALA A 276 2.74 -19.58 -28.83
N HIS A 277 3.07 -19.88 -30.10
CA HIS A 277 3.43 -21.23 -30.56
C HIS A 277 4.88 -21.63 -30.25
N HIS A 278 5.69 -20.70 -29.72
CA HIS A 278 7.09 -21.00 -29.40
C HIS A 278 7.23 -21.42 -27.93
N GLN A 279 7.89 -22.55 -27.68
CA GLN A 279 8.00 -23.18 -26.36
C GLN A 279 8.60 -22.25 -25.30
N LEU A 280 9.65 -21.46 -25.62
CA LEU A 280 10.27 -20.54 -24.68
C LEU A 280 9.36 -19.34 -24.34
N VAL A 281 8.41 -18.96 -25.19
CA VAL A 281 7.38 -17.97 -24.88
C VAL A 281 6.33 -18.57 -23.93
N GLN A 282 5.93 -19.82 -24.18
CA GLN A 282 5.02 -20.55 -23.29
C GLN A 282 5.62 -20.75 -21.89
N GLU A 283 6.92 -21.03 -21.80
CA GLU A 283 7.65 -21.15 -20.54
C GLU A 283 7.55 -19.85 -19.73
N LEU A 284 7.85 -18.69 -20.33
CA LEU A 284 7.73 -17.39 -19.65
C LEU A 284 6.31 -17.11 -19.15
N ILE A 285 5.28 -17.43 -19.95
CA ILE A 285 3.87 -17.26 -19.58
C ILE A 285 3.49 -18.22 -18.44
N ALA A 286 3.96 -19.46 -18.47
CA ALA A 286 3.73 -20.44 -17.41
C ALA A 286 4.33 -19.98 -16.07
N ASP A 287 5.57 -19.48 -16.09
CA ASP A 287 6.23 -18.91 -14.90
C ASP A 287 5.42 -17.74 -14.30
N ILE A 288 4.95 -16.83 -15.14
CA ILE A 288 4.09 -15.72 -14.67
C ILE A 288 2.81 -16.28 -14.04
N SER A 289 2.16 -17.27 -14.66
CA SER A 289 0.91 -17.85 -14.16
C SER A 289 1.09 -18.51 -12.80
N VAL A 290 2.16 -19.27 -12.60
CA VAL A 290 2.50 -19.92 -11.33
C VAL A 290 2.78 -18.87 -10.24
N ASP A 291 3.54 -17.83 -10.57
CA ASP A 291 3.82 -16.72 -9.65
C ASP A 291 2.53 -16.01 -9.19
N VAL A 292 1.59 -15.75 -10.11
CA VAL A 292 0.28 -15.13 -9.82
C VAL A 292 -0.51 -16.00 -8.85
N ASP A 293 -0.68 -17.28 -9.14
CA ASP A 293 -1.50 -18.18 -8.33
C ASP A 293 -0.90 -18.39 -6.94
N ALA A 294 0.40 -18.62 -6.85
CA ALA A 294 1.08 -18.78 -5.56
C ALA A 294 1.00 -17.50 -4.71
N ALA A 295 1.22 -16.31 -5.30
CA ALA A 295 1.12 -15.04 -4.60
C ALA A 295 -0.31 -14.78 -4.10
N ARG A 296 -1.31 -15.07 -4.93
CA ARG A 296 -2.74 -14.92 -4.59
C ARG A 296 -3.12 -15.80 -3.40
N LEU A 297 -2.78 -17.08 -3.45
CA LEU A 297 -3.10 -18.03 -2.37
C LEU A 297 -2.44 -17.65 -1.04
N LEU A 298 -1.18 -17.20 -1.06
CA LEU A 298 -0.51 -16.69 0.13
C LEU A 298 -1.19 -15.45 0.69
N THR A 299 -1.65 -14.55 -0.18
CA THR A 299 -2.34 -13.31 0.22
C THR A 299 -3.72 -13.60 0.81
N TRP A 300 -4.51 -14.47 0.18
CA TRP A 300 -5.83 -14.88 0.67
C TRP A 300 -5.75 -15.61 2.02
N ARG A 301 -4.70 -16.42 2.21
CA ARG A 301 -4.43 -17.04 3.51
C ARG A 301 -4.27 -16.00 4.62
N VAL A 302 -3.60 -14.88 4.35
CA VAL A 302 -3.46 -13.81 5.35
C VAL A 302 -4.81 -13.18 5.70
N ALA A 303 -5.63 -12.88 4.69
CA ALA A 303 -6.96 -12.34 4.89
C ALA A 303 -7.83 -13.27 5.75
N ASP A 304 -7.90 -14.55 5.41
CA ASP A 304 -8.62 -15.59 6.17
C ASP A 304 -8.14 -15.70 7.64
N LEU A 305 -6.84 -15.59 7.90
CA LEU A 305 -6.30 -15.59 9.26
C LEU A 305 -6.74 -14.36 10.05
N ILE A 306 -6.73 -13.17 9.43
CA ILE A 306 -7.17 -11.93 10.09
C ILE A 306 -8.66 -12.02 10.41
N ASP A 307 -9.49 -12.43 9.45
CA ASP A 307 -10.95 -12.51 9.62
C ASP A 307 -11.36 -13.53 10.69
N ARG A 308 -10.56 -14.57 10.91
CA ARG A 308 -10.73 -15.53 12.00
C ARG A 308 -10.07 -15.13 13.31
N GLY A 309 -9.47 -13.92 13.41
CA GLY A 309 -8.78 -13.48 14.63
C GLY A 309 -7.54 -14.30 14.98
N GLN A 310 -6.91 -14.96 13.99
CA GLN A 310 -5.73 -15.80 14.20
C GLN A 310 -4.42 -14.98 14.05
N PRO A 311 -3.31 -15.41 14.65
CA PRO A 311 -1.99 -14.83 14.38
C PRO A 311 -1.66 -14.88 12.89
N PHE A 312 -1.19 -13.75 12.32
CA PHE A 312 -0.96 -13.59 10.87
C PHE A 312 0.34 -12.86 10.51
N ALA A 313 1.08 -12.34 11.49
CA ALA A 313 2.22 -11.45 11.22
C ALA A 313 3.33 -12.10 10.37
N THR A 314 3.63 -13.38 10.63
CA THR A 314 4.62 -14.16 9.86
C THR A 314 4.11 -14.46 8.45
N GLU A 315 2.84 -14.84 8.33
CA GLU A 315 2.18 -15.13 7.06
C GLU A 315 2.08 -13.87 6.20
N SER A 316 1.80 -12.72 6.81
CA SER A 316 1.77 -11.42 6.12
C SER A 316 3.16 -11.05 5.57
N SER A 317 4.23 -11.27 6.35
CA SER A 317 5.61 -11.09 5.88
C SER A 317 5.95 -12.07 4.74
N THR A 318 5.51 -13.32 4.83
CA THR A 318 5.71 -14.35 3.80
C THR A 318 5.00 -13.99 2.50
N ALA A 319 3.72 -13.60 2.59
CA ALA A 319 2.93 -13.20 1.42
C ALA A 319 3.55 -11.96 0.75
N LYS A 320 3.91 -10.93 1.52
CA LYS A 320 4.55 -9.71 1.00
C LYS A 320 5.88 -10.01 0.31
N LEU A 321 6.74 -10.81 0.93
CA LEU A 321 8.02 -11.18 0.35
C LEU A 321 7.82 -11.90 -0.98
N PHE A 322 7.01 -12.98 -0.98
CA PHE A 322 6.80 -13.78 -2.19
C PHE A 322 6.15 -12.95 -3.29
N ALA A 323 5.02 -12.27 -3.00
CA ALA A 323 4.25 -11.54 -4.00
C ALA A 323 5.05 -10.38 -4.62
N SER A 324 5.84 -9.65 -3.82
CA SER A 324 6.65 -8.54 -4.36
C SER A 324 7.77 -9.00 -5.27
N GLU A 325 8.45 -10.09 -4.94
CA GLU A 325 9.49 -10.69 -5.81
C GLU A 325 8.86 -11.34 -7.06
N ALA A 326 7.71 -12.00 -6.91
CA ALA A 326 6.94 -12.58 -8.01
C ALA A 326 6.47 -11.49 -9.00
N ALA A 327 5.95 -10.35 -8.50
CA ALA A 327 5.53 -9.26 -9.37
C ALA A 327 6.67 -8.69 -10.22
N VAL A 328 7.88 -8.58 -9.65
CA VAL A 328 9.07 -8.14 -10.40
C VAL A 328 9.45 -9.15 -11.47
N ARG A 329 9.46 -10.45 -11.16
CA ARG A 329 9.74 -11.52 -12.15
C ARG A 329 8.68 -11.55 -13.24
N ALA A 330 7.39 -11.54 -12.86
CA ALA A 330 6.27 -11.55 -13.80
C ALA A 330 6.32 -10.37 -14.78
N ALA A 331 6.55 -9.15 -14.27
CA ALA A 331 6.67 -7.96 -15.13
C ALA A 331 7.92 -8.02 -16.03
N GLY A 332 9.03 -8.57 -15.53
CA GLY A 332 10.24 -8.81 -16.32
C GLY A 332 10.00 -9.83 -17.46
N ASN A 333 9.34 -10.95 -17.16
CA ASN A 333 8.99 -11.97 -18.15
C ASN A 333 7.98 -11.41 -19.18
N ALA A 334 7.00 -10.63 -18.75
CA ALA A 334 6.05 -9.97 -19.67
C ALA A 334 6.77 -9.00 -20.61
N LEU A 335 7.71 -8.20 -20.10
CA LEU A 335 8.54 -7.32 -20.93
C LEU A 335 9.35 -8.14 -21.95
N GLN A 336 9.93 -9.27 -21.52
CA GLN A 336 10.67 -10.17 -22.40
C GLN A 336 9.79 -10.76 -23.51
N VAL A 337 8.53 -11.14 -23.21
CA VAL A 337 7.55 -11.61 -24.20
C VAL A 337 7.26 -10.54 -25.25
N HIS A 338 7.17 -9.25 -24.86
CA HIS A 338 6.95 -8.14 -25.77
C HIS A 338 8.20 -7.79 -26.60
N GLY A 339 9.40 -8.22 -26.17
CA GLY A 339 10.66 -7.87 -26.83
C GLY A 339 10.87 -6.35 -26.86
N GLY A 340 11.33 -5.80 -27.99
CA GLY A 340 11.57 -4.36 -28.14
C GLY A 340 10.35 -3.47 -27.88
N TYR A 341 9.15 -3.98 -28.16
CA TYR A 341 7.89 -3.26 -27.87
C TYR A 341 7.58 -3.18 -26.37
N GLY A 342 8.10 -4.07 -25.54
CA GLY A 342 7.98 -3.97 -24.07
C GLY A 342 8.82 -2.84 -23.48
N TYR A 343 9.75 -2.27 -24.24
CA TYR A 343 10.69 -1.24 -23.80
C TYR A 343 10.26 0.19 -24.14
N ILE A 344 9.08 0.36 -24.74
CA ILE A 344 8.51 1.66 -25.11
C ILE A 344 7.17 1.87 -24.40
N ASP A 345 6.79 3.13 -24.19
CA ASP A 345 5.62 3.53 -23.41
C ASP A 345 4.25 3.21 -24.04
N GLU A 346 4.22 2.77 -25.30
CA GLU A 346 2.98 2.34 -25.98
C GLU A 346 2.41 1.03 -25.40
N TYR A 347 3.24 0.23 -24.73
CA TYR A 347 2.88 -1.05 -24.14
C TYR A 347 3.04 -1.01 -22.60
N PRO A 348 2.20 -1.72 -21.83
CA PRO A 348 2.19 -1.59 -20.38
C PRO A 348 3.39 -2.26 -19.68
N ALA A 349 4.13 -3.15 -20.36
CA ALA A 349 5.12 -4.01 -19.74
C ALA A 349 6.25 -3.22 -19.02
N GLY A 350 6.74 -2.14 -19.63
CA GLY A 350 7.75 -1.27 -19.03
C GLY A 350 7.24 -0.56 -17.77
N LYS A 351 6.01 -0.06 -17.78
CA LYS A 351 5.37 0.55 -16.60
C LYS A 351 5.20 -0.47 -15.48
N LEU A 352 4.69 -1.66 -15.78
CA LEU A 352 4.48 -2.73 -14.79
C LEU A 352 5.79 -3.11 -14.09
N LEU A 353 6.90 -3.20 -14.83
CA LEU A 353 8.22 -3.50 -14.24
C LEU A 353 8.71 -2.36 -13.33
N ARG A 354 8.56 -1.09 -13.74
CA ARG A 354 8.93 0.07 -12.93
C ARG A 354 8.11 0.13 -11.63
N ASP A 355 6.80 -0.10 -11.72
CA ASP A 355 5.88 -0.10 -10.58
C ASP A 355 6.13 -1.27 -9.63
N ALA A 356 6.40 -2.46 -10.15
CA ALA A 356 6.71 -3.64 -9.35
C ALA A 356 7.95 -3.46 -8.48
N ARG A 357 8.94 -2.67 -8.95
CA ARG A 357 10.23 -2.59 -8.27
C ARG A 357 10.16 -2.01 -6.86
N VAL A 358 9.30 -1.01 -6.61
CA VAL A 358 9.16 -0.41 -5.27
C VAL A 358 8.50 -1.35 -4.27
N MET A 359 7.72 -2.33 -4.75
CA MET A 359 7.02 -3.30 -3.89
C MET A 359 7.98 -4.13 -3.02
N THR A 360 9.23 -4.33 -3.48
CA THR A 360 10.26 -5.03 -2.71
C THR A 360 10.99 -4.13 -1.70
N LEU A 361 10.73 -2.81 -1.70
CA LEU A 361 11.42 -1.81 -0.89
C LEU A 361 10.58 -1.31 0.28
N TYR A 362 9.37 -0.82 0.05
CA TYR A 362 8.55 -0.19 1.07
C TYR A 362 7.78 -1.19 1.95
N GLU A 363 7.21 -0.71 3.06
CA GLU A 363 6.57 -1.50 4.13
C GLU A 363 7.44 -2.66 4.65
N GLY A 364 8.75 -2.41 4.67
CA GLY A 364 9.80 -3.37 4.99
C GLY A 364 10.35 -4.05 3.75
N THR A 365 11.65 -3.84 3.50
CA THR A 365 12.35 -4.44 2.35
C THR A 365 12.25 -5.96 2.34
N SER A 366 12.52 -6.60 1.19
CA SER A 366 12.61 -8.07 1.10
C SER A 366 13.56 -8.65 2.15
N GLN A 367 14.68 -7.94 2.47
CA GLN A 367 15.62 -8.35 3.51
C GLN A 367 14.98 -8.30 4.89
N ILE A 368 14.25 -7.23 5.21
CA ILE A 368 13.51 -7.13 6.49
C ILE A 368 12.47 -8.23 6.61
N GLN A 369 11.71 -8.54 5.54
CA GLN A 369 10.75 -9.65 5.58
C GLN A 369 11.46 -10.99 5.87
N LYS A 370 12.60 -11.26 5.24
CA LYS A 370 13.40 -12.48 5.48
C LYS A 370 13.85 -12.57 6.95
N LEU A 371 14.30 -11.46 7.54
CA LEU A 371 14.71 -11.42 8.95
C LEU A 371 13.52 -11.66 9.90
N LEU A 372 12.36 -11.06 9.62
CA LEU A 372 11.14 -11.28 10.41
C LEU A 372 10.66 -12.73 10.34
N ILE A 373 10.67 -13.35 9.16
CA ILE A 373 10.31 -14.76 8.97
C ILE A 373 11.34 -15.65 9.68
N GLY A 374 12.63 -15.38 9.51
CA GLY A 374 13.71 -16.12 10.16
C GLY A 374 13.57 -16.09 11.68
N ARG A 375 13.39 -14.90 12.26
CA ARG A 375 13.11 -14.73 13.70
C ARG A 375 11.90 -15.54 14.17
N ALA A 376 10.81 -15.49 13.43
CA ALA A 376 9.59 -16.21 13.80
C ALA A 376 9.77 -17.73 13.78
N ARG A 377 10.66 -18.26 12.94
CA ARG A 377 10.94 -19.70 12.81
C ARG A 377 12.00 -20.20 13.81
N THR A 378 13.00 -19.37 14.09
CA THR A 378 14.14 -19.75 14.96
C THR A 378 13.95 -19.31 16.43
N GLY A 379 13.07 -18.35 16.69
CA GLY A 379 12.94 -17.68 18.00
C GLY A 379 14.07 -16.68 18.31
N VAL A 380 15.04 -16.49 17.40
CA VAL A 380 16.22 -15.66 17.61
C VAL A 380 16.17 -14.42 16.72
N SER A 381 16.36 -13.22 17.32
CA SER A 381 16.49 -11.96 16.56
C SER A 381 17.86 -11.88 15.88
N ALA A 382 17.87 -11.39 14.66
CA ALA A 382 19.10 -11.11 13.90
C ALA A 382 19.63 -9.67 14.14
N PHE A 383 18.89 -8.84 14.88
CA PHE A 383 19.25 -7.46 15.28
C PHE A 383 18.56 -7.06 16.60
#